data_c6bdf7c5c9c5ba5a54fe0c299b832f74
#
_entry.id   c6bdf7c5c9c5ba5a54fe0c299b832f74
#
_cell.length_a   1.000
_cell.length_b   1.000
_cell.length_c   1.000
_cell.angle_alpha   90.00
_cell.angle_beta   90.00
_cell.angle_gamma   90.00
#
_symmetry.space_group_name_H-M   'P 1'
#
loop_
_entity.id
_entity.type
_entity.pdbx_description
1 polymer ?
#
loop_
_entity_poly.entity_id
_entity_poly.type
_entity_poly.pdbx_seq_one_letter_code
_entity_poly.pdbx_strand_id
1 'polypeptide(L)' 'MAEYNYLDLFAGVGGFAFAAYLAGMKFKNHLCSEIDPWCQKLYKLRFPDSVQLGDITKIDTEALKETYGNDWIITGGFP' A
#
# COMPACT_ATOMS: atom_id res chain seq x y z
N MET A 1 10.23 1.29 15.70
CA MET A 1 11.03 1.06 14.49
C MET A 1 10.19 0.46 13.38
N ALA A 2 10.43 0.87 12.15
CA ALA A 2 9.69 0.34 11.01
C ALA A 2 10.32 -1.00 10.57
N GLU A 3 9.63 -2.10 10.80
CA GLU A 3 10.14 -3.46 10.52
C GLU A 3 9.49 -4.10 9.29
N TYR A 4 8.31 -3.63 8.90
CA TYR A 4 7.51 -4.27 7.87
C TYR A 4 7.26 -3.34 6.69
N ASN A 5 7.18 -3.95 5.51
CA ASN A 5 6.60 -3.30 4.35
C ASN A 5 5.09 -3.41 4.44
N TYR A 6 4.38 -2.41 3.96
CA TYR A 6 2.93 -2.40 3.93
C TYR A 6 2.41 -2.43 2.50
N LEU A 7 1.48 -3.33 2.23
CA LEU A 7 0.79 -3.40 0.94
C LEU A 7 -0.71 -3.30 1.17
N ASP A 8 -1.31 -2.24 0.65
CA ASP A 8 -2.74 -1.95 0.74
C ASP A 8 -3.41 -2.33 -0.58
N LEU A 9 -4.10 -3.46 -0.60
CA LEU A 9 -4.80 -3.97 -1.78
C LEU A 9 -6.20 -3.39 -1.85
N PHE A 10 -6.63 -3.04 -3.05
CA PHE A 10 -7.92 -2.37 -3.28
C PHE A 10 -8.04 -1.12 -2.40
N ALA A 11 -7.01 -0.30 -2.47
CA ALA A 11 -6.75 0.73 -1.46
C ALA A 11 -7.84 1.81 -1.35
N GLY A 12 -8.58 2.06 -2.41
CA GLY A 12 -9.56 3.13 -2.43
C GLY A 12 -8.91 4.47 -2.10
N VAL A 13 -9.47 5.17 -1.14
CA VAL A 13 -8.91 6.46 -0.67
C VAL A 13 -8.02 6.31 0.56
N GLY A 14 -7.71 5.07 0.97
CA GLY A 14 -6.72 4.81 2.00
C GLY A 14 -7.25 4.65 3.42
N GLY A 15 -8.47 4.13 3.59
CA GLY A 15 -9.08 3.96 4.91
C GLY A 15 -8.26 3.07 5.84
N PHE A 16 -7.80 1.91 5.38
CA PHE A 16 -6.96 1.00 6.18
C PHE A 16 -5.62 1.63 6.53
N ALA A 17 -4.97 2.27 5.54
CA ALA A 17 -3.69 2.93 5.77
C ALA A 17 -3.83 4.06 6.79
N PHE A 18 -4.87 4.86 6.68
CA PHE A 18 -5.15 5.93 7.62
C PHE A 18 -5.33 5.38 9.05
N ALA A 19 -6.11 4.30 9.20
CA ALA A 19 -6.30 3.66 10.49
C ALA A 19 -4.99 3.12 11.07
N ALA A 20 -4.13 2.53 10.22
CA ALA A 20 -2.83 2.01 10.65
C ALA A 20 -1.93 3.12 11.18
N TYR A 21 -1.86 4.25 10.48
CA TYR A 21 -1.07 5.39 10.93
C TYR A 21 -1.63 6.02 12.20
N LEU A 22 -2.96 6.08 12.35
CA LEU A 22 -3.59 6.56 13.59
C LEU A 22 -3.27 5.66 14.77
N ALA A 23 -3.09 4.36 14.53
CA ALA A 23 -2.69 3.40 15.55
C ALA A 23 -1.19 3.48 15.89
N GLY A 24 -0.46 4.37 15.27
CA GLY A 24 0.98 4.57 15.52
C GLY A 24 1.89 3.62 14.76
N MET A 25 1.38 2.88 13.79
CA MET A 25 2.19 1.97 12.99
C MET A 25 3.10 2.73 12.04
N LYS A 26 4.32 2.23 11.88
CA LYS A 26 5.30 2.78 10.94
C LYS A 26 5.79 1.67 10.03
N PHE A 27 5.97 1.98 8.75
CA PHE A 27 6.36 1.00 7.74
C PHE A 27 7.67 1.38 7.09
N LYS A 28 8.46 0.37 6.70
CA LYS A 28 9.69 0.58 5.93
C LYS A 28 9.36 1.14 4.55
N ASN A 29 8.36 0.55 3.90
CA ASN A 29 7.85 0.99 2.62
C ASN A 29 6.34 0.86 2.62
N HIS A 30 5.66 1.75 1.93
CA HIS A 30 4.21 1.77 1.83
C HIS A 30 3.82 1.68 0.36
N LEU A 31 3.23 0.55 -0.02
CA LEU A 31 2.77 0.29 -1.38
C LEU A 31 1.25 0.14 -1.38
N CYS A 32 0.64 0.48 -2.50
CA CYS A 32 -0.81 0.32 -2.65
C CYS A 32 -1.17 -0.13 -4.05
N SER A 33 -2.29 -0.84 -4.15
CA SER A 33 -2.86 -1.27 -5.42
C SER A 33 -4.29 -0.74 -5.52
N GLU A 34 -4.54 0.09 -6.51
CA GLU A 34 -5.85 0.67 -6.79
C GLU A 34 -5.93 1.05 -8.27
N ILE A 35 -7.03 0.71 -8.91
CA ILE A 35 -7.19 0.98 -10.36
C ILE A 35 -7.95 2.28 -10.65
N ASP A 36 -8.74 2.78 -9.71
CA ASP A 36 -9.51 4.01 -9.91
C ASP A 36 -8.58 5.23 -9.88
N PRO A 37 -8.46 6.00 -10.99
CA PRO A 37 -7.56 7.15 -11.02
C PRO A 37 -7.87 8.24 -9.99
N TRP A 38 -9.13 8.43 -9.66
CA TRP A 38 -9.53 9.40 -8.65
C TRP A 38 -9.06 8.96 -7.26
N CYS A 39 -9.26 7.68 -6.93
CA CYS A 39 -8.78 7.11 -5.67
C CYS A 39 -7.25 7.15 -5.59
N GLN A 40 -6.54 6.83 -6.67
CA GLN A 40 -5.08 6.92 -6.74
C GLN A 40 -4.60 8.33 -6.40
N LYS A 41 -5.25 9.33 -6.97
CA LYS A 41 -4.89 10.73 -6.75
C LYS A 41 -5.09 11.14 -5.29
N LEU A 42 -6.25 10.80 -4.71
CA LEU A 42 -6.54 11.12 -3.31
C LEU A 42 -5.61 10.37 -2.36
N TYR A 43 -5.34 9.10 -2.64
CA TYR A 43 -4.42 8.29 -1.87
C TYR A 43 -3.02 8.91 -1.85
N LYS A 44 -2.53 9.35 -3.00
CA LYS A 44 -1.20 9.96 -3.10
C LYS A 44 -1.10 11.29 -2.37
N LEU A 45 -2.20 12.05 -2.32
CA LEU A 45 -2.26 13.29 -1.54
C LEU A 45 -2.15 13.00 -0.03
N ARG A 46 -2.77 11.91 0.43
CA ARG A 46 -2.71 11.51 1.84
C ARG A 46 -1.37 10.87 2.22
N PHE A 47 -0.82 10.09 1.32
CA PHE A 47 0.40 9.31 1.55
C PHE A 47 1.40 9.58 0.43
N PRO A 48 2.07 10.75 0.47
CA PRO A 48 2.95 11.16 -0.65
C PRO A 48 4.11 10.20 -0.93
N ASP A 49 4.55 9.47 0.09
CA ASP A 49 5.66 8.52 -0.03
C ASP A 49 5.23 7.12 -0.48
N SER A 50 3.92 6.91 -0.69
CA SER A 50 3.41 5.61 -1.12
C SER A 50 3.81 5.31 -2.57
N VAL A 51 4.08 4.03 -2.83
CA VAL A 51 4.36 3.52 -4.18
C VAL A 51 3.07 2.93 -4.74
N GLN A 52 2.59 3.47 -5.85
CA GLN A 52 1.35 3.02 -6.47
C GLN A 52 1.64 1.95 -7.52
N LEU A 53 1.11 0.75 -7.29
CA LEU A 53 1.31 -0.40 -8.16
C LEU A 53 0.23 -0.55 -9.23
N GLY A 54 -0.87 0.18 -9.12
CA GLY A 54 -1.97 0.15 -10.08
C GLY A 54 -2.81 -1.11 -9.96
N ASP A 55 -2.97 -1.82 -11.08
CA ASP A 55 -3.82 -3.01 -11.17
C ASP A 55 -3.20 -4.20 -10.45
N ILE A 56 -3.95 -4.79 -9.50
CA ILE A 56 -3.50 -5.94 -8.72
C ILE A 56 -3.13 -7.15 -9.61
N THR A 57 -3.78 -7.30 -10.76
CA THR A 57 -3.50 -8.41 -11.67
C THR A 57 -2.15 -8.29 -12.37
N LYS A 58 -1.54 -7.13 -12.30
CA LYS A 58 -0.24 -6.84 -12.93
C LYS A 58 0.91 -6.77 -11.93
N ILE A 59 0.64 -7.06 -10.67
CA ILE A 59 1.69 -7.06 -9.64
C ILE A 59 2.56 -8.31 -9.79
N ASP A 60 3.86 -8.08 -9.90
CA ASP A 60 4.87 -9.15 -9.90
C ASP A 60 5.38 -9.35 -8.47
N THR A 61 4.91 -10.40 -7.82
CA THR A 61 5.24 -10.69 -6.43
C THR A 61 6.71 -11.03 -6.24
N GLU A 62 7.34 -11.67 -7.22
CA GLU A 62 8.77 -11.98 -7.15
C GLU A 62 9.61 -10.70 -7.20
N ALA A 63 9.25 -9.76 -8.07
CA ALA A 63 9.93 -8.48 -8.15
C ALA A 63 9.78 -7.68 -6.84
N LEU A 64 8.60 -7.73 -6.20
CA LEU A 64 8.40 -7.08 -4.91
C LEU A 64 9.27 -7.70 -3.82
N LYS A 65 9.38 -9.02 -3.79
CA LYS A 65 10.25 -9.72 -2.83
C LYS A 65 11.71 -9.34 -3.03
N GLU A 66 12.16 -9.29 -4.27
CA GLU A 66 13.54 -8.93 -4.60
C GLU A 66 13.87 -7.49 -4.19
N THR A 67 12.91 -6.58 -4.36
CA THR A 67 13.12 -5.15 -4.07
C THR A 67 12.96 -4.83 -2.58
N TYR A 68 11.97 -5.41 -1.92
CA TYR A 68 11.55 -5.00 -0.57
C TYR A 68 11.73 -6.08 0.50
N GLY A 69 12.03 -7.32 0.12
CA GLY A 69 12.19 -8.42 1.08
C GLY A 69 10.90 -9.16 1.38
N ASN A 70 10.86 -9.84 2.53
CA ASN A 70 9.81 -10.81 2.86
C ASN A 70 8.91 -10.43 4.04
N ASP A 71 9.16 -9.29 4.70
CA ASP A 71 8.43 -8.91 5.90
C ASP A 71 7.32 -7.94 5.53
N TRP A 72 6.10 -8.45 5.42
CA TRP A 72 4.94 -7.73 4.91
C TRP A 72 3.77 -7.73 5.86
N ILE A 73 3.06 -6.61 5.89
CA ILE A 73 1.69 -6.51 6.38
C ILE A 73 0.84 -6.17 5.16
N ILE A 74 -0.20 -6.98 4.92
CA ILE A 74 -1.07 -6.80 3.76
C ILE A 74 -2.49 -6.60 4.24
N THR A 75 -3.11 -5.52 3.80
CA THR A 75 -4.53 -5.26 4.04
C THR A 75 -5.28 -5.27 2.71
N GLY A 76 -6.55 -5.58 2.74
CA GLY A 76 -7.36 -5.57 1.54
C GLY A 76 -8.83 -5.41 1.89
N GLY A 77 -9.52 -4.59 1.11
CA GLY A 77 -10.96 -4.45 1.18
C GLY A 77 -11.63 -5.18 0.02
N PHE A 78 -12.93 -5.06 -0.08
CA PHE A 78 -13.65 -5.50 -1.26
C PHE A 78 -13.55 -4.42 -2.34
N PRO A 79 -13.37 -4.85 -3.61
CA PRO A 79 -13.34 -3.88 -4.70
C PRO A 79 -14.67 -3.17 -4.90
#